data_0bf44c9ada790021a07e5dad8a2ffdcd
#
_entry.id   0bf44c9ada790021a07e5dad8a2ffdcd
#
_cell.length_a   1.000
_cell.length_b   1.000
_cell.length_c   1.000
_cell.angle_alpha   90.00
_cell.angle_beta   90.00
_cell.angle_gamma   90.00
#
_symmetry.space_group_name_H-M   'P 1'
#
loop_
_entity.id
_entity.type
_entity.pdbx_description
1 polymer ?
#
loop_
_entity_poly.entity_id
_entity_poly.type
_entity_poly.pdbx_seq_one_letter_code
_entity_poly.pdbx_strand_id
1 'polypeptide(L)'
;MCYENSEQKYIDMVKPTLLVLAAGMGSRYGSLKQMDGVGPNGEAIIDYSVYDAIRAGFGKVVFVIRHSFAQEFQEVFNAERFGNKIAVEYVFQELDYLPEGFTLPTERVKPWGTNHAVMMAKDAIREPFAVINADDFYGREAYQTIGDYLSQLEGSRNRYCMVGYQVNKTLSENGTVSRGVCTVDAEGNLTGMVERTQIERVNGTIVFHDGGADEPLAEDTPVSMNLFGFTPDYFEYSEAFFKEFLSANISNLKSEFFIPLMVNKVISEGTATMRVLKTASNWFGVTYKEDKPQLVAKIEELIEEGIYPKNLWNVAK
;
A
#
# COMPACT_ATOMS: atom_id res chain seq x y z
N MET A 1 -13.14 5.63 -54.53
CA MET A 1 -12.19 4.92 -53.67
C MET A 1 -11.77 5.87 -52.57
N CYS A 2 -12.54 5.89 -51.48
CA CYS A 2 -12.21 6.71 -50.31
C CYS A 2 -11.38 5.83 -49.36
N TYR A 3 -10.15 6.26 -49.09
CA TYR A 3 -9.34 5.70 -48.03
C TYR A 3 -9.78 6.36 -46.74
N GLU A 4 -10.49 5.62 -45.89
CA GLU A 4 -10.68 6.00 -44.49
C GLU A 4 -9.34 5.85 -43.76
N ASN A 5 -8.78 6.99 -43.38
CA ASN A 5 -7.69 7.05 -42.40
C ASN A 5 -8.25 6.64 -41.06
N SER A 6 -7.98 5.42 -40.61
CA SER A 6 -8.13 5.01 -39.24
C SER A 6 -6.99 5.64 -38.44
N GLU A 7 -7.16 6.87 -37.99
CA GLU A 7 -6.37 7.44 -36.90
C GLU A 7 -6.67 6.62 -35.65
N GLN A 8 -5.79 5.69 -35.37
CA GLN A 8 -5.74 4.96 -34.12
C GLN A 8 -5.39 6.00 -33.03
N LYS A 9 -6.41 6.48 -32.30
CA LYS A 9 -6.20 7.29 -31.10
C LYS A 9 -5.32 6.48 -30.16
N TYR A 10 -4.03 6.80 -30.12
CA TYR A 10 -3.19 6.48 -29.00
C TYR A 10 -3.80 7.22 -27.79
N ILE A 11 -4.55 6.52 -26.96
CA ILE A 11 -4.88 7.02 -25.64
C ILE A 11 -3.54 7.03 -24.93
N ASP A 12 -3.00 8.23 -24.69
CA ASP A 12 -1.85 8.38 -23.82
C ASP A 12 -2.26 7.85 -22.43
N MET A 13 -1.81 6.63 -22.14
CA MET A 13 -2.11 6.01 -20.84
C MET A 13 -1.43 6.85 -19.75
N VAL A 14 -2.22 7.28 -18.78
CA VAL A 14 -1.68 8.02 -17.65
C VAL A 14 -0.67 7.16 -16.89
N LYS A 15 0.44 7.77 -16.45
CA LYS A 15 1.40 7.11 -15.57
C LYS A 15 0.95 7.31 -14.13
N PRO A 16 0.48 6.28 -13.45
CA PRO A 16 0.03 6.42 -12.07
C PRO A 16 1.18 6.78 -11.12
N THR A 17 0.82 7.29 -9.95
CA THR A 17 1.75 7.55 -8.85
C THR A 17 1.74 6.41 -7.84
N LEU A 18 2.91 6.04 -7.34
CA LEU A 18 3.06 5.16 -6.18
C LEU A 18 3.18 6.01 -4.91
N LEU A 19 2.25 5.89 -3.99
CA LEU A 19 2.30 6.51 -2.67
C LEU A 19 2.79 5.49 -1.64
N VAL A 20 3.94 5.74 -1.03
CA VAL A 20 4.57 4.85 -0.06
C VAL A 20 4.42 5.39 1.35
N LEU A 21 3.73 4.66 2.21
CA LEU A 21 3.51 5.03 3.61
C LEU A 21 4.72 4.65 4.46
N ALA A 22 5.60 5.60 4.71
CA ALA A 22 6.85 5.41 5.44
C ALA A 22 6.92 6.20 6.77
N ALA A 23 5.87 6.96 7.14
CA ALA A 23 5.88 7.79 8.34
C ALA A 23 5.92 7.01 9.67
N GLY A 24 5.56 5.71 9.65
CA GLY A 24 5.68 4.79 10.78
C GLY A 24 7.10 4.30 11.07
N MET A 25 8.06 4.65 10.21
CA MET A 25 9.45 4.24 10.30
C MET A 25 10.14 4.82 11.55
N GLY A 26 10.86 3.99 12.26
CA GLY A 26 11.73 4.43 13.36
C GLY A 26 11.12 4.43 14.76
N SER A 27 9.80 4.21 14.94
CA SER A 27 9.20 4.25 16.27
C SER A 27 9.50 3.02 17.15
N ARG A 28 9.95 1.90 16.57
CA ARG A 28 10.10 0.62 17.30
C ARG A 28 11.54 0.19 17.57
N TYR A 29 12.59 0.72 16.88
CA TYR A 29 13.94 0.16 16.95
C TYR A 29 15.10 1.18 16.88
N GLY A 30 14.84 2.49 16.88
CA GLY A 30 15.91 3.51 16.82
C GLY A 30 16.70 3.56 15.49
N SER A 31 16.38 2.71 14.53
CA SER A 31 16.87 2.72 13.14
C SER A 31 15.70 2.64 12.19
N LEU A 32 15.86 3.15 10.99
CA LEU A 32 14.86 3.06 9.93
C LEU A 32 14.78 1.60 9.45
N LYS A 33 13.88 0.80 10.03
CA LYS A 33 13.73 -0.65 9.78
C LYS A 33 13.59 -1.01 8.29
N GLN A 34 13.05 -0.08 7.51
CA GLN A 34 12.87 -0.22 6.06
C GLN A 34 14.17 0.05 5.27
N MET A 35 15.20 0.56 5.94
CA MET A 35 16.55 0.68 5.37
C MET A 35 17.38 -0.60 5.55
N ASP A 36 16.87 -1.57 6.34
CA ASP A 36 17.52 -2.88 6.48
C ASP A 36 17.54 -3.61 5.13
N GLY A 37 18.73 -3.89 4.61
CA GLY A 37 18.90 -4.62 3.36
C GLY A 37 18.28 -6.01 3.41
N VAL A 38 17.58 -6.37 2.34
CA VAL A 38 17.03 -7.70 2.08
C VAL A 38 17.57 -8.29 0.78
N GLY A 39 18.14 -7.46 -0.09
CA GLY A 39 18.79 -7.85 -1.33
C GLY A 39 20.29 -8.01 -1.19
N PRO A 40 20.95 -8.65 -2.18
CA PRO A 40 22.37 -9.01 -2.13
C PRO A 40 23.35 -7.83 -2.12
N ASN A 41 22.91 -6.63 -2.54
CA ASN A 41 23.74 -5.42 -2.49
C ASN A 41 23.23 -4.42 -1.44
N GLY A 42 22.42 -4.87 -0.48
CA GLY A 42 21.84 -4.05 0.56
C GLY A 42 20.58 -3.29 0.11
N GLU A 43 19.92 -3.74 -0.95
CA GLU A 43 18.64 -3.20 -1.37
C GLU A 43 17.58 -3.44 -0.27
N ALA A 44 16.84 -2.39 0.09
CA ALA A 44 15.73 -2.46 1.03
C ALA A 44 14.44 -2.93 0.33
N ILE A 45 13.40 -3.26 1.09
CA ILE A 45 12.07 -3.61 0.55
C ILE A 45 11.55 -2.50 -0.37
N ILE A 46 11.73 -1.22 0.01
CA ILE A 46 11.36 -0.06 -0.81
C ILE A 46 12.01 -0.10 -2.19
N ASP A 47 13.25 -0.56 -2.32
CA ASP A 47 13.95 -0.64 -3.61
C ASP A 47 13.22 -1.58 -4.57
N TYR A 48 12.76 -2.74 -4.08
CA TYR A 48 11.97 -3.70 -4.86
C TYR A 48 10.61 -3.14 -5.22
N SER A 49 9.95 -2.46 -4.27
CA SER A 49 8.65 -1.80 -4.50
C SER A 49 8.75 -0.74 -5.61
N VAL A 50 9.74 0.14 -5.56
CA VAL A 50 9.93 1.17 -6.59
C VAL A 50 10.38 0.56 -7.91
N TYR A 51 11.22 -0.48 -7.89
CA TYR A 51 11.65 -1.19 -9.09
C TYR A 51 10.48 -1.82 -9.83
N ASP A 52 9.58 -2.50 -9.11
CA ASP A 52 8.39 -3.12 -9.70
C ASP A 52 7.37 -2.06 -10.18
N ALA A 53 7.22 -0.96 -9.45
CA ALA A 53 6.38 0.16 -9.89
C ALA A 53 6.88 0.77 -11.22
N ILE A 54 8.20 0.98 -11.36
CA ILE A 54 8.77 1.47 -12.63
C ILE A 54 8.44 0.52 -13.78
N ARG A 55 8.58 -0.80 -13.55
CA ARG A 55 8.27 -1.83 -14.56
C ARG A 55 6.79 -1.91 -14.89
N ALA A 56 5.92 -1.57 -13.95
CA ALA A 56 4.47 -1.50 -14.10
C ALA A 56 3.98 -0.15 -14.68
N GLY A 57 4.90 0.74 -15.09
CA GLY A 57 4.56 1.98 -15.76
C GLY A 57 4.25 3.18 -14.86
N PHE A 58 4.52 3.10 -13.56
CA PHE A 58 4.40 4.24 -12.67
C PHE A 58 5.41 5.34 -13.02
N GLY A 59 4.96 6.60 -13.01
CA GLY A 59 5.78 7.75 -13.39
C GLY A 59 6.37 8.53 -12.23
N LYS A 60 5.81 8.36 -11.03
CA LYS A 60 6.19 9.10 -9.83
C LYS A 60 6.06 8.20 -8.59
N VAL A 61 6.96 8.38 -7.63
CA VAL A 61 6.82 7.86 -6.27
C VAL A 61 6.75 9.05 -5.30
N VAL A 62 5.78 9.02 -4.41
CA VAL A 62 5.63 9.99 -3.31
C VAL A 62 5.81 9.23 -2.00
N PHE A 63 6.76 9.65 -1.18
CA PHE A 63 7.00 9.08 0.14
C PHE A 63 6.32 9.92 1.22
N VAL A 64 5.47 9.30 2.02
CA VAL A 64 4.94 9.93 3.24
C VAL A 64 5.89 9.61 4.37
N ILE A 65 6.59 10.62 4.88
CA ILE A 65 7.61 10.52 5.93
C ILE A 65 7.32 11.47 7.08
N ARG A 66 8.21 11.55 8.05
CA ARG A 66 8.17 12.55 9.15
C ARG A 66 9.40 13.44 9.08
N HIS A 67 9.27 14.68 9.52
CA HIS A 67 10.38 15.62 9.60
C HIS A 67 11.54 15.10 10.44
N SER A 68 11.24 14.31 11.49
CA SER A 68 12.23 13.80 12.44
C SER A 68 13.33 12.92 11.81
N PHE A 69 13.10 12.33 10.63
CA PHE A 69 14.08 11.50 9.92
C PHE A 69 14.16 11.83 8.41
N ALA A 70 13.60 12.96 8.01
CA ALA A 70 13.49 13.32 6.60
C ALA A 70 14.83 13.38 5.87
N GLN A 71 15.85 14.00 6.49
CA GLN A 71 17.16 14.12 5.89
C GLN A 71 17.77 12.75 5.58
N GLU A 72 17.83 11.87 6.57
CA GLU A 72 18.39 10.52 6.43
C GLU A 72 17.64 9.71 5.36
N PHE A 73 16.30 9.83 5.33
CA PHE A 73 15.48 9.13 4.35
C PHE A 73 15.73 9.62 2.92
N GLN A 74 15.80 10.94 2.73
CA GLN A 74 16.01 11.56 1.42
C GLN A 74 17.43 11.33 0.88
N GLU A 75 18.43 11.22 1.75
CA GLU A 75 19.80 10.85 1.37
C GLU A 75 19.86 9.43 0.79
N VAL A 76 19.00 8.52 1.27
CA VAL A 76 18.97 7.12 0.83
C VAL A 76 18.01 6.89 -0.34
N PHE A 77 16.75 7.32 -0.21
CA PHE A 77 15.69 7.03 -1.18
C PHE A 77 15.40 8.26 -2.04
N ASN A 78 16.22 8.52 -3.02
CA ASN A 78 16.13 9.66 -3.95
C ASN A 78 16.14 9.20 -5.41
N ALA A 79 15.94 10.14 -6.33
CA ALA A 79 15.88 9.85 -7.76
C ALA A 79 17.17 9.20 -8.30
N GLU A 80 18.34 9.60 -7.79
CA GLU A 80 19.63 9.04 -8.21
C GLU A 80 19.73 7.56 -7.83
N ARG A 81 19.31 7.18 -6.60
CA ARG A 81 19.25 5.77 -6.19
C ARG A 81 18.42 4.92 -7.14
N PHE A 82 17.30 5.46 -7.62
CA PHE A 82 16.39 4.77 -8.56
C PHE A 82 16.81 4.97 -10.04
N GLY A 83 18.06 5.36 -10.28
CA GLY A 83 18.62 5.53 -11.62
C GLY A 83 17.95 6.62 -12.43
N ASN A 84 17.31 7.60 -11.80
CA ASN A 84 16.50 8.68 -12.41
C ASN A 84 15.38 8.17 -13.34
N LYS A 85 14.85 6.97 -13.05
CA LYS A 85 13.81 6.31 -13.87
C LYS A 85 12.39 6.65 -13.43
N ILE A 86 12.23 7.30 -12.28
CA ILE A 86 10.95 7.69 -11.70
C ILE A 86 11.12 9.04 -10.98
N ALA A 87 10.11 9.91 -11.05
CA ALA A 87 10.10 11.14 -10.25
C ALA A 87 9.92 10.81 -8.77
N VAL A 88 10.61 11.54 -7.88
CA VAL A 88 10.56 11.29 -6.42
C VAL A 88 10.12 12.57 -5.72
N GLU A 89 9.08 12.46 -4.90
CA GLU A 89 8.57 13.53 -4.06
C GLU A 89 8.40 13.04 -2.62
N TYR A 90 8.38 13.97 -1.67
CA TYR A 90 8.20 13.67 -0.25
C TYR A 90 7.12 14.56 0.33
N VAL A 91 6.26 13.97 1.14
CA VAL A 91 5.25 14.67 1.93
C VAL A 91 5.36 14.25 3.39
N PHE A 92 4.83 15.06 4.29
CA PHE A 92 5.06 14.86 5.71
C PHE A 92 3.76 14.58 6.45
N GLN A 93 3.78 13.55 7.29
CA GLN A 93 2.70 13.26 8.23
C GLN A 93 3.13 13.67 9.64
N GLU A 94 2.51 14.73 10.16
CA GLU A 94 2.72 15.19 11.53
C GLU A 94 1.39 15.20 12.32
N LEU A 95 1.50 15.19 13.66
CA LEU A 95 0.32 15.09 14.53
C LEU A 95 -0.57 16.33 14.49
N ASP A 96 0.03 17.49 14.28
CA ASP A 96 -0.62 18.80 14.27
C ASP A 96 -1.20 19.19 12.90
N TYR A 97 -1.04 18.34 11.87
CA TYR A 97 -1.68 18.53 10.57
C TYR A 97 -3.16 18.15 10.65
N LEU A 98 -3.93 19.04 11.24
CA LEU A 98 -5.37 18.89 11.48
C LEU A 98 -6.16 19.92 10.68
N PRO A 99 -7.41 19.59 10.31
CA PRO A 99 -8.32 20.56 9.70
C PRO A 99 -8.62 21.73 10.64
N GLU A 100 -8.99 22.87 10.05
CA GLU A 100 -9.45 24.04 10.82
C GLU A 100 -10.58 23.66 11.81
N GLY A 101 -10.49 24.20 13.01
CA GLY A 101 -11.42 23.94 14.11
C GLY A 101 -11.04 22.80 15.03
N PHE A 102 -9.98 22.05 14.72
CA PHE A 102 -9.46 20.99 15.59
C PHE A 102 -8.10 21.36 16.18
N THR A 103 -7.89 20.97 17.42
CA THR A 103 -6.63 21.21 18.16
C THR A 103 -6.04 19.88 18.60
N LEU A 104 -4.74 19.70 18.42
CA LEU A 104 -4.03 18.49 18.83
C LEU A 104 -4.12 18.33 20.35
N PRO A 105 -4.64 17.20 20.88
CA PRO A 105 -4.60 16.90 22.30
C PRO A 105 -3.14 16.81 22.78
N THR A 106 -2.82 17.49 23.87
CA THR A 106 -1.45 17.65 24.39
C THR A 106 -0.75 16.31 24.65
N GLU A 107 -1.49 15.30 25.08
CA GLU A 107 -0.94 13.98 25.44
C GLU A 107 -0.89 13.01 24.26
N ARG A 108 -1.34 13.42 23.07
CA ARG A 108 -1.35 12.52 21.90
C ARG A 108 0.04 12.40 21.31
N VAL A 109 0.55 11.17 21.28
CA VAL A 109 1.81 10.79 20.63
C VAL A 109 1.59 9.84 19.44
N LYS A 110 0.41 9.22 19.37
CA LYS A 110 0.08 8.25 18.32
C LYS A 110 -0.31 8.96 17.02
N PRO A 111 0.26 8.57 15.84
CA PRO A 111 -0.18 9.08 14.55
C PRO A 111 -1.69 8.89 14.32
N TRP A 112 -2.28 9.70 13.46
CA TRP A 112 -3.73 9.64 13.16
C TRP A 112 -4.14 8.48 12.28
N GLY A 113 -3.20 7.65 11.83
CA GLY A 113 -3.45 6.44 11.06
C GLY A 113 -3.09 6.55 9.58
N THR A 114 -3.29 5.45 8.85
CA THR A 114 -2.83 5.30 7.47
C THR A 114 -3.60 6.19 6.49
N ASN A 115 -4.89 6.42 6.71
CA ASN A 115 -5.63 7.32 5.81
C ASN A 115 -5.24 8.79 5.99
N HIS A 116 -4.89 9.20 7.22
CA HIS A 116 -4.31 10.53 7.43
C HIS A 116 -2.97 10.68 6.69
N ALA A 117 -2.15 9.62 6.66
CA ALA A 117 -0.92 9.63 5.86
C ALA A 117 -1.21 9.82 4.36
N VAL A 118 -2.21 9.11 3.82
CA VAL A 118 -2.63 9.28 2.42
C VAL A 118 -3.04 10.73 2.13
N MET A 119 -3.81 11.36 3.02
CA MET A 119 -4.29 12.74 2.86
C MET A 119 -3.15 13.76 2.70
N MET A 120 -1.98 13.51 3.27
CA MET A 120 -0.82 14.40 3.14
C MET A 120 -0.33 14.55 1.69
N ALA A 121 -0.67 13.60 0.83
CA ALA A 121 -0.26 13.60 -0.56
C ALA A 121 -1.20 14.36 -1.52
N LYS A 122 -2.29 14.95 -1.03
CA LYS A 122 -3.34 15.59 -1.87
C LYS A 122 -2.80 16.66 -2.82
N ASP A 123 -1.78 17.40 -2.40
CA ASP A 123 -1.20 18.46 -3.23
C ASP A 123 -0.10 17.97 -4.17
N ALA A 124 0.46 16.80 -3.90
CA ALA A 124 1.49 16.15 -4.69
C ALA A 124 0.93 15.22 -5.79
N ILE A 125 -0.33 14.76 -5.68
CA ILE A 125 -0.91 13.75 -6.58
C ILE A 125 -2.16 14.30 -7.27
N ARG A 126 -2.17 14.30 -8.61
CA ARG A 126 -3.31 14.71 -9.45
C ARG A 126 -3.79 13.61 -10.39
N GLU A 127 -3.02 12.54 -10.53
CA GLU A 127 -3.26 11.35 -11.34
C GLU A 127 -3.77 10.18 -10.47
N PRO A 128 -4.33 9.10 -11.05
CA PRO A 128 -4.61 7.88 -10.32
C PRO A 128 -3.35 7.36 -9.61
N PHE A 129 -3.51 6.79 -8.41
CA PHE A 129 -2.37 6.41 -7.59
C PHE A 129 -2.61 5.10 -6.83
N ALA A 130 -1.52 4.37 -6.59
CA ALA A 130 -1.51 3.22 -5.69
C ALA A 130 -0.91 3.61 -4.34
N VAL A 131 -1.39 2.98 -3.27
CA VAL A 131 -0.89 3.13 -1.90
C VAL A 131 -0.32 1.82 -1.42
N ILE A 132 0.87 1.86 -0.82
CA ILE A 132 1.55 0.71 -0.21
C ILE A 132 2.15 1.07 1.15
N ASN A 133 2.40 0.06 1.97
CA ASN A 133 3.27 0.17 3.13
C ASN A 133 4.74 0.05 2.71
N ALA A 134 5.62 0.77 3.36
CA ALA A 134 7.06 0.80 3.05
C ALA A 134 7.80 -0.48 3.44
N ASP A 135 7.24 -1.28 4.35
CA ASP A 135 7.85 -2.47 4.95
C ASP A 135 7.24 -3.80 4.44
N ASP A 136 6.42 -3.74 3.40
CA ASP A 136 5.78 -4.89 2.79
C ASP A 136 6.35 -5.19 1.39
N PHE A 137 6.62 -6.47 1.13
CA PHE A 137 7.01 -6.96 -0.20
C PHE A 137 5.79 -7.53 -0.91
N TYR A 138 5.35 -6.86 -1.97
CA TYR A 138 4.09 -7.17 -2.67
C TYR A 138 4.24 -8.12 -3.86
N GLY A 139 5.44 -8.20 -4.43
CA GLY A 139 5.73 -9.00 -5.63
C GLY A 139 5.34 -8.32 -6.94
N ARG A 140 6.08 -8.64 -7.99
CA ARG A 140 6.02 -8.00 -9.30
C ARG A 140 4.63 -7.97 -9.91
N GLU A 141 3.91 -9.11 -9.89
CA GLU A 141 2.61 -9.24 -10.54
C GLU A 141 1.56 -8.30 -9.93
N ALA A 142 1.61 -8.09 -8.61
CA ALA A 142 0.69 -7.19 -7.93
C ALA A 142 0.84 -5.73 -8.42
N TYR A 143 2.07 -5.25 -8.61
CA TYR A 143 2.33 -3.94 -9.20
C TYR A 143 1.87 -3.84 -10.65
N GLN A 144 2.13 -4.88 -11.45
CA GLN A 144 1.66 -4.90 -12.84
C GLN A 144 0.13 -4.82 -12.89
N THR A 145 -0.54 -5.66 -12.11
CA THR A 145 -2.01 -5.73 -12.06
C THR A 145 -2.65 -4.39 -11.66
N ILE A 146 -2.13 -3.74 -10.63
CA ILE A 146 -2.69 -2.45 -10.19
C ILE A 146 -2.29 -1.31 -11.12
N GLY A 147 -1.07 -1.33 -11.67
CA GLY A 147 -0.58 -0.34 -12.64
C GLY A 147 -1.41 -0.35 -13.92
N ASP A 148 -1.67 -1.54 -14.47
CA ASP A 148 -2.50 -1.72 -15.67
C ASP A 148 -3.94 -1.21 -15.45
N TYR A 149 -4.51 -1.42 -14.27
CA TYR A 149 -5.84 -0.92 -13.95
C TYR A 149 -5.85 0.61 -13.81
N LEU A 150 -4.93 1.18 -13.05
CA LEU A 150 -4.86 2.62 -12.77
C LEU A 150 -4.56 3.43 -14.03
N SER A 151 -3.72 2.92 -14.94
CA SER A 151 -3.36 3.62 -16.18
C SER A 151 -4.56 3.88 -17.10
N GLN A 152 -5.68 3.17 -16.90
CA GLN A 152 -6.92 3.31 -17.67
C GLN A 152 -7.92 4.29 -17.02
N LEU A 153 -7.61 4.84 -15.84
CA LEU A 153 -8.53 5.65 -15.05
C LEU A 153 -8.32 7.16 -15.19
N GLU A 154 -7.58 7.62 -16.21
CA GLU A 154 -7.40 9.05 -16.45
C GLU A 154 -8.75 9.77 -16.55
N GLY A 155 -8.90 10.88 -15.80
CA GLY A 155 -10.15 11.64 -15.75
C GLY A 155 -11.34 10.94 -15.11
N SER A 156 -11.19 9.68 -14.67
CA SER A 156 -12.23 8.95 -13.94
C SER A 156 -12.35 9.46 -12.50
N ARG A 157 -13.55 9.30 -11.94
CA ARG A 157 -13.84 9.59 -10.53
C ARG A 157 -14.54 8.38 -9.89
N ASN A 158 -14.41 8.23 -8.59
CA ASN A 158 -15.11 7.23 -7.78
C ASN A 158 -14.85 5.78 -8.21
N ARG A 159 -13.72 5.54 -8.88
CA ARG A 159 -13.31 4.23 -9.34
C ARG A 159 -12.02 3.83 -8.65
N TYR A 160 -12.17 2.97 -7.67
CA TYR A 160 -11.06 2.52 -6.83
C TYR A 160 -10.79 1.05 -7.08
N CYS A 161 -9.64 0.60 -6.66
CA CYS A 161 -9.27 -0.81 -6.69
C CYS A 161 -8.41 -1.18 -5.48
N MET A 162 -8.27 -2.46 -5.27
CA MET A 162 -7.29 -3.04 -4.36
C MET A 162 -6.76 -4.34 -4.94
N VAL A 163 -5.56 -4.74 -4.57
CA VAL A 163 -5.09 -6.08 -4.85
C VAL A 163 -5.50 -7.01 -3.70
N GLY A 164 -6.34 -7.99 -4.02
CA GLY A 164 -6.74 -9.05 -3.10
C GLY A 164 -5.76 -10.22 -3.19
N TYR A 165 -5.04 -10.47 -2.10
CA TYR A 165 -4.17 -11.62 -1.97
C TYR A 165 -4.96 -12.83 -1.46
N GLN A 166 -4.56 -14.04 -1.83
CA GLN A 166 -5.10 -15.24 -1.21
C GLN A 166 -4.55 -15.36 0.21
N VAL A 167 -5.40 -15.63 1.18
CA VAL A 167 -5.01 -15.68 2.61
C VAL A 167 -3.84 -16.63 2.86
N ASN A 168 -3.83 -17.81 2.17
CA ASN A 168 -2.75 -18.80 2.28
C ASN A 168 -1.36 -18.27 1.87
N LYS A 169 -1.29 -17.18 1.10
CA LYS A 169 -0.06 -16.54 0.63
C LYS A 169 0.39 -15.37 1.50
N THR A 170 -0.25 -15.18 2.64
CA THR A 170 0.01 -14.06 3.56
C THR A 170 0.21 -14.49 5.01
N LEU A 171 0.28 -15.78 5.27
CA LEU A 171 0.51 -16.32 6.61
C LEU A 171 1.98 -16.17 7.02
N SER A 172 2.23 -16.22 8.33
CA SER A 172 3.57 -16.37 8.91
C SER A 172 3.70 -17.75 9.56
N GLU A 173 4.87 -18.35 9.44
CA GLU A 173 5.20 -19.59 10.18
C GLU A 173 5.59 -19.30 11.63
N ASN A 174 5.79 -18.03 11.97
CA ASN A 174 6.31 -17.60 13.27
C ASN A 174 5.21 -17.15 14.24
N GLY A 175 3.94 -17.20 13.82
CA GLY A 175 2.80 -16.85 14.67
C GLY A 175 1.56 -16.42 13.90
N THR A 176 0.54 -16.03 14.64
CA THR A 176 -0.73 -15.57 14.08
C THR A 176 -0.57 -14.20 13.38
N VAL A 177 -1.42 -13.95 12.40
CA VAL A 177 -1.44 -12.68 11.64
C VAL A 177 -2.82 -12.04 11.69
N SER A 178 -2.89 -10.73 11.39
CA SER A 178 -4.15 -10.01 11.22
C SER A 178 -4.31 -9.57 9.76
N ARG A 179 -5.51 -9.75 9.18
CA ARG A 179 -5.80 -9.42 7.78
C ARG A 179 -7.18 -8.79 7.62
N GLY A 180 -7.30 -7.86 6.71
CA GLY A 180 -8.59 -7.37 6.25
C GLY A 180 -9.23 -8.40 5.31
N VAL A 181 -10.10 -9.26 5.84
CA VAL A 181 -10.82 -10.27 5.05
C VAL A 181 -11.88 -9.61 4.22
N CYS A 182 -11.85 -9.82 2.90
CA CYS A 182 -12.68 -9.15 1.91
C CYS A 182 -13.90 -10.00 1.52
N THR A 183 -15.07 -9.38 1.44
CA THR A 183 -16.25 -9.92 0.77
C THR A 183 -16.37 -9.28 -0.60
N VAL A 184 -16.58 -10.08 -1.64
CA VAL A 184 -16.56 -9.66 -3.04
C VAL A 184 -17.85 -10.13 -3.73
N ASP A 185 -18.47 -9.24 -4.52
CA ASP A 185 -19.67 -9.58 -5.32
C ASP A 185 -19.31 -10.40 -6.58
N ALA A 186 -20.34 -10.81 -7.33
CA ALA A 186 -20.18 -11.59 -8.56
C ALA A 186 -19.43 -10.80 -9.65
N GLU A 187 -19.52 -9.50 -9.64
CA GLU A 187 -18.84 -8.58 -10.56
C GLU A 187 -17.37 -8.37 -10.18
N GLY A 188 -16.96 -8.80 -8.98
CA GLY A 188 -15.61 -8.67 -8.44
C GLY A 188 -15.34 -7.34 -7.75
N ASN A 189 -16.38 -6.67 -7.25
CA ASN A 189 -16.24 -5.47 -6.44
C ASN A 189 -16.28 -5.82 -4.95
N LEU A 190 -15.54 -5.06 -4.16
CA LEU A 190 -15.53 -5.18 -2.70
C LEU A 190 -16.89 -4.72 -2.15
N THR A 191 -17.53 -5.58 -1.35
CA THR A 191 -18.79 -5.27 -0.64
C THR A 191 -18.56 -5.06 0.87
N GLY A 192 -17.41 -5.49 1.38
CA GLY A 192 -17.02 -5.29 2.77
C GLY A 192 -15.63 -5.81 3.05
N MET A 193 -14.99 -5.21 4.04
CA MET A 193 -13.69 -5.62 4.54
C MET A 193 -13.69 -5.59 6.06
N VAL A 194 -13.37 -6.73 6.69
CA VAL A 194 -13.35 -6.89 8.14
C VAL A 194 -11.99 -7.35 8.59
N GLU A 195 -11.39 -6.59 9.50
CA GLU A 195 -10.15 -7.00 10.15
C GLU A 195 -10.40 -8.27 10.97
N ARG A 196 -9.72 -9.36 10.62
CA ARG A 196 -9.68 -10.59 11.39
C ARG A 196 -8.28 -10.74 11.98
N THR A 197 -8.25 -10.99 13.27
CA THR A 197 -7.02 -11.17 14.04
C THR A 197 -6.77 -12.64 14.31
N GLN A 198 -5.54 -12.95 14.71
CA GLN A 198 -5.17 -14.33 15.09
C GLN A 198 -5.50 -15.36 14.00
N ILE A 199 -5.17 -15.03 12.74
CA ILE A 199 -5.29 -15.96 11.62
C ILE A 199 -4.05 -16.85 11.63
N GLU A 200 -4.26 -18.17 11.59
CA GLU A 200 -3.19 -19.16 11.51
C GLU A 200 -3.67 -20.45 10.85
N ARG A 201 -2.74 -21.38 10.60
CA ARG A 201 -3.05 -22.72 10.10
C ARG A 201 -3.07 -23.72 11.25
N VAL A 202 -4.24 -24.29 11.53
CA VAL A 202 -4.45 -25.32 12.56
C VAL A 202 -4.87 -26.63 11.87
N ASN A 203 -4.11 -27.70 12.07
CA ASN A 203 -4.39 -29.03 11.49
C ASN A 203 -4.67 -28.99 9.96
N GLY A 204 -3.95 -28.15 9.23
CA GLY A 204 -4.08 -28.01 7.78
C GLY A 204 -5.17 -27.03 7.31
N THR A 205 -6.02 -26.54 8.20
CA THR A 205 -7.07 -25.55 7.89
C THR A 205 -6.64 -24.16 8.34
N ILE A 206 -6.90 -23.14 7.52
CA ILE A 206 -6.70 -21.74 7.93
C ILE A 206 -7.92 -21.32 8.75
N VAL A 207 -7.69 -20.77 9.94
CA VAL A 207 -8.73 -20.29 10.84
C VAL A 207 -8.40 -18.91 11.37
N PHE A 208 -9.41 -18.16 11.80
CA PHE A 208 -9.24 -17.01 12.69
C PHE A 208 -9.99 -17.24 13.98
N HIS A 209 -9.46 -16.67 15.07
CA HIS A 209 -10.06 -16.84 16.40
C HIS A 209 -10.96 -15.62 16.68
N ASP A 210 -12.27 -15.89 16.81
CA ASP A 210 -13.26 -14.85 17.12
C ASP A 210 -14.06 -15.26 18.36
N GLY A 211 -13.81 -14.59 19.49
CA GLY A 211 -14.59 -14.74 20.72
C GLY A 211 -14.57 -16.16 21.36
N GLY A 212 -13.61 -17.01 20.99
CA GLY A 212 -13.44 -18.36 21.55
C GLY A 212 -13.85 -19.50 20.62
N ALA A 213 -14.28 -19.19 19.38
CA ALA A 213 -14.50 -20.18 18.32
C ALA A 213 -13.48 -19.99 17.20
N ASP A 214 -13.05 -21.12 16.61
CA ASP A 214 -12.22 -21.14 15.42
C ASP A 214 -13.12 -21.13 14.18
N GLU A 215 -13.06 -20.04 13.43
CA GLU A 215 -13.82 -19.88 12.19
C GLU A 215 -12.92 -20.16 10.98
N PRO A 216 -13.29 -21.10 10.09
CA PRO A 216 -12.45 -21.47 8.96
C PRO A 216 -12.48 -20.40 7.86
N LEU A 217 -11.33 -20.23 7.18
CA LEU A 217 -11.17 -19.48 5.95
C LEU A 217 -10.74 -20.41 4.81
N ALA A 218 -11.33 -20.23 3.63
CA ALA A 218 -10.86 -20.92 2.43
C ALA A 218 -9.45 -20.42 2.06
N GLU A 219 -8.63 -21.30 1.48
CA GLU A 219 -7.23 -21.01 1.10
C GLU A 219 -7.11 -19.76 0.19
N ASP A 220 -8.08 -19.59 -0.68
CA ASP A 220 -8.14 -18.52 -1.67
C ASP A 220 -8.99 -17.31 -1.23
N THR A 221 -9.41 -17.26 0.04
CA THR A 221 -10.14 -16.11 0.59
C THR A 221 -9.34 -14.83 0.33
N PRO A 222 -9.94 -13.82 -0.34
CA PRO A 222 -9.24 -12.58 -0.62
C PRO A 222 -9.05 -11.75 0.66
N VAL A 223 -7.80 -11.31 0.86
CA VAL A 223 -7.43 -10.43 1.98
C VAL A 223 -6.71 -9.19 1.49
N SER A 224 -6.90 -8.09 2.20
CA SER A 224 -6.18 -6.83 1.99
C SER A 224 -4.81 -6.89 2.66
N MET A 225 -3.80 -6.49 1.89
CA MET A 225 -2.44 -6.24 2.37
C MET A 225 -2.06 -4.76 2.23
N ASN A 226 -3.04 -3.86 2.25
CA ASN A 226 -2.88 -2.41 2.08
C ASN A 226 -2.30 -1.97 0.72
N LEU A 227 -2.48 -2.78 -0.33
CA LEU A 227 -2.23 -2.36 -1.71
C LEU A 227 -3.54 -1.88 -2.32
N PHE A 228 -3.77 -0.57 -2.26
CA PHE A 228 -4.97 0.09 -2.75
C PHE A 228 -4.66 0.99 -3.96
N GLY A 229 -5.65 1.20 -4.80
CA GLY A 229 -5.59 2.14 -5.92
C GLY A 229 -6.79 3.08 -5.92
N PHE A 230 -6.53 4.36 -6.14
CA PHE A 230 -7.54 5.42 -6.04
C PHE A 230 -7.46 6.39 -7.22
N THR A 231 -8.60 6.99 -7.55
CA THR A 231 -8.65 8.24 -8.31
C THR A 231 -8.53 9.45 -7.35
N PRO A 232 -8.04 10.63 -7.81
CA PRO A 232 -7.72 11.77 -6.93
C PRO A 232 -8.87 12.32 -6.09
N ASP A 233 -10.13 12.06 -6.48
CA ASP A 233 -11.32 12.41 -5.70
C ASP A 233 -11.36 11.75 -4.32
N TYR A 234 -10.58 10.69 -4.11
CA TYR A 234 -10.40 10.05 -2.80
C TYR A 234 -9.95 11.04 -1.72
N PHE A 235 -9.14 12.04 -2.08
CA PHE A 235 -8.68 13.06 -1.13
C PHE A 235 -9.83 13.92 -0.61
N GLU A 236 -10.78 14.30 -1.49
CA GLU A 236 -11.95 15.11 -1.12
C GLU A 236 -12.81 14.38 -0.07
N TYR A 237 -13.09 13.10 -0.30
CA TYR A 237 -13.86 12.26 0.64
C TYR A 237 -13.10 12.01 1.94
N SER A 238 -11.79 11.78 1.86
CA SER A 238 -10.94 11.57 3.03
C SER A 238 -10.91 12.79 3.94
N GLU A 239 -10.81 14.00 3.39
CA GLU A 239 -10.84 15.23 4.18
C GLU A 239 -12.18 15.44 4.88
N ALA A 240 -13.29 15.20 4.18
CA ALA A 240 -14.61 15.30 4.75
C ALA A 240 -14.80 14.29 5.90
N PHE A 241 -14.47 13.03 5.64
CA PHE A 241 -14.61 11.98 6.64
C PHE A 241 -13.63 12.11 7.80
N PHE A 242 -12.44 12.66 7.59
CA PHE A 242 -11.50 12.92 8.69
C PHE A 242 -12.05 13.94 9.70
N LYS A 243 -12.76 14.97 9.25
CA LYS A 243 -13.46 15.92 10.14
C LYS A 243 -14.54 15.22 10.98
N GLU A 244 -15.34 14.34 10.36
CA GLU A 244 -16.34 13.53 11.08
C GLU A 244 -15.66 12.62 12.11
N PHE A 245 -14.59 11.93 11.70
CA PHE A 245 -13.81 11.06 12.56
C PHE A 245 -13.24 11.81 13.78
N LEU A 246 -12.64 12.99 13.56
CA LEU A 246 -12.09 13.81 14.64
C LEU A 246 -13.18 14.29 15.60
N SER A 247 -14.34 14.70 15.09
CA SER A 247 -15.47 15.14 15.92
C SER A 247 -15.91 14.07 16.90
N ALA A 248 -15.83 12.80 16.51
CA ALA A 248 -16.22 11.67 17.37
C ALA A 248 -15.07 11.12 18.23
N ASN A 249 -13.80 11.28 17.79
CA ASN A 249 -12.69 10.50 18.33
C ASN A 249 -11.50 11.32 18.82
N ILE A 250 -11.52 12.65 18.75
CA ILE A 250 -10.34 13.48 19.05
C ILE A 250 -9.83 13.31 20.50
N SER A 251 -10.73 13.07 21.44
CA SER A 251 -10.40 12.80 22.86
C SER A 251 -9.81 11.41 23.11
N ASN A 252 -9.94 10.48 22.15
CA ASN A 252 -9.34 9.16 22.26
C ASN A 252 -7.91 9.21 21.72
N LEU A 253 -6.93 9.27 22.59
CA LEU A 253 -5.51 9.39 22.25
C LEU A 253 -4.95 8.21 21.42
N LYS A 254 -5.69 7.09 21.34
CA LYS A 254 -5.30 5.88 20.62
C LYS A 254 -6.07 5.65 19.30
N SER A 255 -7.10 6.47 19.03
CA SER A 255 -7.90 6.33 17.79
C SER A 255 -7.03 6.53 16.54
N GLU A 256 -7.31 5.79 15.49
CA GLU A 256 -6.60 5.88 14.21
C GLU A 256 -7.59 5.88 13.06
N PHE A 257 -7.38 6.77 12.12
CA PHE A 257 -8.12 6.89 10.87
C PHE A 257 -7.46 6.06 9.79
N PHE A 258 -7.86 4.79 9.70
CA PHE A 258 -7.28 3.82 8.77
C PHE A 258 -7.91 3.88 7.37
N ILE A 259 -7.16 3.49 6.35
CA ILE A 259 -7.68 3.33 4.97
C ILE A 259 -8.90 2.40 4.92
N PRO A 260 -8.93 1.23 5.59
CA PRO A 260 -10.12 0.37 5.61
C PRO A 260 -11.40 1.04 6.11
N LEU A 261 -11.32 1.96 7.08
CA LEU A 261 -12.48 2.73 7.54
C LEU A 261 -13.06 3.60 6.42
N MET A 262 -12.17 4.31 5.71
CA MET A 262 -12.54 5.15 4.58
C MET A 262 -13.13 4.32 3.42
N VAL A 263 -12.48 3.20 3.08
CA VAL A 263 -12.94 2.29 2.03
C VAL A 263 -14.34 1.76 2.34
N ASN A 264 -14.56 1.20 3.54
CA ASN A 264 -15.87 0.70 3.95
C ASN A 264 -16.94 1.79 3.92
N LYS A 265 -16.61 3.03 4.32
CA LYS A 265 -17.57 4.15 4.26
C LYS A 265 -17.98 4.44 2.82
N VAL A 266 -17.06 4.66 1.90
CA VAL A 266 -17.39 5.05 0.52
C VAL A 266 -18.13 3.95 -0.24
N ILE A 267 -17.84 2.67 0.00
CA ILE A 267 -18.58 1.57 -0.65
C ILE A 267 -19.96 1.38 -0.04
N SER A 268 -20.12 1.49 1.29
CA SER A 268 -21.41 1.33 1.96
C SER A 268 -22.39 2.47 1.62
N GLU A 269 -21.87 3.68 1.39
CA GLU A 269 -22.67 4.84 0.97
C GLU A 269 -22.92 4.87 -0.56
N GLY A 270 -22.34 3.94 -1.31
CA GLY A 270 -22.44 3.91 -2.76
C GLY A 270 -21.72 5.08 -3.46
N THR A 271 -20.84 5.78 -2.74
CA THR A 271 -20.09 6.93 -3.26
C THR A 271 -19.07 6.51 -4.31
N ALA A 272 -18.42 5.37 -4.11
CA ALA A 272 -17.43 4.83 -5.02
C ALA A 272 -17.53 3.30 -5.13
N THR A 273 -16.96 2.76 -6.22
CA THR A 273 -16.78 1.31 -6.40
C THR A 273 -15.33 0.94 -6.14
N MET A 274 -15.09 -0.21 -5.51
CA MET A 274 -13.77 -0.76 -5.24
C MET A 274 -13.61 -2.10 -5.94
N ARG A 275 -12.85 -2.14 -7.04
CA ARG A 275 -12.55 -3.39 -7.74
C ARG A 275 -11.51 -4.21 -6.98
N VAL A 276 -11.78 -5.49 -6.74
CA VAL A 276 -10.78 -6.41 -6.18
C VAL A 276 -10.03 -7.08 -7.31
N LEU A 277 -8.76 -6.71 -7.47
CA LEU A 277 -7.85 -7.27 -8.46
C LEU A 277 -7.18 -8.51 -7.88
N LYS A 278 -7.10 -9.59 -8.65
CA LYS A 278 -6.48 -10.83 -8.20
C LYS A 278 -4.99 -10.84 -8.53
N THR A 279 -4.18 -11.42 -7.66
CA THR A 279 -2.77 -11.69 -7.90
C THR A 279 -2.39 -13.11 -7.49
N ALA A 280 -1.43 -13.68 -8.20
CA ALA A 280 -0.77 -14.93 -7.80
C ALA A 280 0.49 -14.68 -6.94
N SER A 281 0.89 -13.43 -6.73
CA SER A 281 2.05 -13.07 -5.90
C SER A 281 1.91 -13.57 -4.47
N ASN A 282 3.03 -13.96 -3.89
CA ASN A 282 3.16 -14.09 -2.44
C ASN A 282 3.44 -12.69 -1.85
N TRP A 283 2.81 -12.42 -0.73
CA TRP A 283 3.13 -11.25 0.08
C TRP A 283 4.07 -11.64 1.22
N PHE A 284 5.04 -10.80 1.52
CA PHE A 284 5.92 -10.95 2.67
C PHE A 284 6.01 -9.63 3.43
N GLY A 285 5.73 -9.67 4.73
CA GLY A 285 5.98 -8.58 5.66
C GLY A 285 6.98 -9.04 6.70
N VAL A 286 7.63 -8.10 7.36
CA VAL A 286 8.47 -8.38 8.52
C VAL A 286 7.63 -8.12 9.77
N THR A 287 6.59 -8.94 9.97
CA THR A 287 5.74 -8.87 11.18
C THR A 287 6.54 -9.33 12.40
N TYR A 288 7.28 -10.42 12.25
CA TYR A 288 8.22 -10.94 13.22
C TYR A 288 9.64 -10.77 12.70
N LYS A 289 10.63 -10.64 13.59
CA LYS A 289 12.06 -10.55 13.17
C LYS A 289 12.50 -11.80 12.42
N GLU A 290 11.91 -12.91 12.78
CA GLU A 290 12.13 -14.25 12.23
C GLU A 290 11.60 -14.40 10.79
N ASP A 291 10.73 -13.49 10.32
CA ASP A 291 10.24 -13.48 8.93
C ASP A 291 11.30 -12.95 7.93
N LYS A 292 12.26 -12.12 8.38
CA LYS A 292 13.27 -11.52 7.51
C LYS A 292 14.12 -12.55 6.73
N PRO A 293 14.63 -13.63 7.34
CA PRO A 293 15.39 -14.65 6.59
C PRO A 293 14.57 -15.31 5.47
N GLN A 294 13.27 -15.52 5.66
CA GLN A 294 12.39 -16.07 4.62
C GLN A 294 12.22 -15.10 3.45
N LEU A 295 12.08 -13.81 3.72
CA LEU A 295 12.02 -12.79 2.68
C LEU A 295 13.33 -12.71 1.89
N VAL A 296 14.49 -12.75 2.56
CA VAL A 296 15.81 -12.76 1.91
C VAL A 296 15.94 -13.98 1.00
N ALA A 297 15.64 -15.17 1.49
CA ALA A 297 15.68 -16.40 0.70
C ALA A 297 14.74 -16.33 -0.53
N LYS A 298 13.53 -15.75 -0.35
CA LYS A 298 12.61 -15.57 -1.47
C LYS A 298 13.10 -14.58 -2.52
N ILE A 299 13.75 -13.52 -2.10
CA ILE A 299 14.37 -12.55 -3.03
C ILE A 299 15.53 -13.22 -3.81
N GLU A 300 16.35 -14.03 -3.15
CA GLU A 300 17.42 -14.81 -3.81
C GLU A 300 16.84 -15.76 -4.86
N GLU A 301 15.79 -16.51 -4.52
CA GLU A 301 15.06 -17.37 -5.46
C GLU A 301 14.54 -16.58 -6.67
N LEU A 302 13.89 -15.42 -6.46
CA LEU A 302 13.39 -14.58 -7.54
C LEU A 302 14.51 -13.99 -8.42
N ILE A 303 15.71 -13.79 -7.87
CA ILE A 303 16.90 -13.41 -8.64
C ILE A 303 17.38 -14.58 -9.48
N GLU A 304 17.44 -15.81 -8.93
CA GLU A 304 17.81 -17.02 -9.66
C GLU A 304 16.83 -17.34 -10.80
N GLU A 305 15.55 -17.12 -10.59
CA GLU A 305 14.51 -17.23 -11.62
C GLU A 305 14.55 -16.11 -12.68
N GLY A 306 15.42 -15.09 -12.51
CA GLY A 306 15.53 -13.96 -13.43
C GLY A 306 14.40 -12.94 -13.34
N ILE A 307 13.57 -13.00 -12.27
CA ILE A 307 12.52 -12.01 -12.01
C ILE A 307 13.14 -10.67 -11.63
N TYR A 308 14.19 -10.69 -10.80
CA TYR A 308 15.00 -9.52 -10.46
C TYR A 308 16.44 -9.69 -10.94
N PRO A 309 17.11 -8.60 -11.34
CA PRO A 309 18.55 -8.63 -11.57
C PRO A 309 19.30 -8.70 -10.24
N LYS A 310 20.52 -9.23 -10.25
CA LYS A 310 21.41 -9.25 -9.08
C LYS A 310 21.65 -7.86 -8.46
N ASN A 311 21.62 -6.82 -9.28
CA ASN A 311 21.72 -5.42 -8.87
C ASN A 311 20.55 -4.68 -9.51
N LEU A 312 19.62 -4.23 -8.71
CA LEU A 312 18.39 -3.56 -9.19
C LEU A 312 18.70 -2.28 -9.97
N TRP A 313 19.70 -1.54 -9.55
CA TRP A 313 19.92 -0.19 -10.03
C TRP A 313 21.09 -0.04 -10.99
N ASN A 314 21.93 -1.09 -11.18
CA ASN A 314 23.14 -1.05 -12.03
C ASN A 314 23.98 0.21 -11.82
N VAL A 315 24.02 0.74 -10.60
CA VAL A 315 24.89 1.87 -10.28
C VAL A 315 26.31 1.31 -10.26
N ALA A 316 27.06 1.54 -11.32
CA ALA A 316 28.50 1.28 -11.31
C ALA A 316 29.09 2.13 -10.17
N LYS A 317 29.76 1.44 -9.24
CA LYS A 317 30.53 2.11 -8.17
C LYS A 317 31.72 2.86 -8.76
#